data_635f4de8fc8ae58d9995bf0aa497221d
#
_entry.id   635f4de8fc8ae58d9995bf0aa497221d
#
_cell.length_a   1.000
_cell.length_b   1.000
_cell.length_c   1.000
_cell.angle_alpha   90.00
_cell.angle_beta   90.00
_cell.angle_gamma   90.00
#
_symmetry.space_group_name_H-M   'P 1'
#
loop_
_entity.id
_entity.type
_entity.pdbx_description
1 polymer ?
#
loop_
_entity_poly.entity_id
_entity_poly.type
_entity_poly.pdbx_seq_one_letter_code
_entity_poly.pdbx_strand_id
1 'polypeptide(L)'
;TRRSNGEGSFYQQKDKSWVYQITYGRKADGSPYRKSFKGRTKTICKERRAQWEEEQARLKAEEEAQAAESARLEELRAKLGHPIESEILFSEAFPQWLDLYKAPPARKPSTYASYLDTYRIHFAEAFGDMPLYQITQDVVQDYYQQKQKTGARADQKKGGLSPKTIHNQHMLLKDFFEYAVKKYKLPGN
;
A
#
# COMPACT_ATOMS: atom_id res chain seq x y z
N THR A 1 -44.28 -28.74 18.10
CA THR A 1 -43.75 -28.31 16.78
C THR A 1 -42.25 -28.04 16.91
N ARG A 2 -41.38 -28.73 16.17
CA ARG A 2 -39.95 -28.52 16.14
C ARG A 2 -39.69 -27.14 15.50
N ARG A 3 -38.94 -26.27 16.19
CA ARG A 3 -38.57 -24.94 15.68
C ARG A 3 -37.62 -25.12 14.48
N SER A 4 -37.74 -24.25 13.47
CA SER A 4 -36.86 -24.26 12.31
C SER A 4 -35.41 -23.87 12.70
N ASN A 5 -34.42 -24.37 11.96
CA ASN A 5 -33.01 -23.99 12.17
C ASN A 5 -32.85 -22.49 11.92
N GLY A 6 -32.32 -21.74 12.90
CA GLY A 6 -32.15 -20.29 12.82
C GLY A 6 -33.15 -19.48 13.64
N GLU A 7 -34.28 -20.07 14.06
CA GLU A 7 -35.15 -19.45 15.05
C GLU A 7 -34.48 -19.49 16.41
N GLY A 8 -34.14 -18.32 16.92
CA GLY A 8 -33.58 -18.16 18.25
C GLY A 8 -34.62 -18.45 19.35
N SER A 9 -34.12 -18.58 20.57
CA SER A 9 -34.96 -18.78 21.75
C SER A 9 -34.90 -17.56 22.67
N PHE A 10 -36.07 -17.25 23.26
CA PHE A 10 -36.16 -16.24 24.34
C PHE A 10 -36.18 -16.94 25.71
N TYR A 11 -35.40 -16.39 26.62
CA TYR A 11 -35.51 -16.72 28.04
C TYR A 11 -35.34 -15.48 28.88
N GLN A 12 -35.89 -15.52 30.10
CA GLN A 12 -35.81 -14.42 31.05
C GLN A 12 -34.77 -14.76 32.11
N GLN A 13 -33.91 -13.80 32.42
CA GLN A 13 -32.93 -13.94 33.50
C GLN A 13 -33.53 -13.61 34.87
N LYS A 14 -32.81 -13.92 35.94
CA LYS A 14 -33.24 -13.63 37.32
C LYS A 14 -33.49 -12.15 37.59
N ASP A 15 -32.81 -11.26 36.88
CA ASP A 15 -32.96 -9.80 36.90
C ASP A 15 -34.15 -9.29 36.08
N LYS A 16 -35.04 -10.19 35.64
CA LYS A 16 -36.22 -9.93 34.78
C LYS A 16 -35.88 -9.39 33.38
N SER A 17 -34.59 -9.34 32.99
CA SER A 17 -34.22 -9.00 31.62
C SER A 17 -34.47 -10.17 30.67
N TRP A 18 -34.78 -9.86 29.41
CA TRP A 18 -34.95 -10.83 28.34
C TRP A 18 -33.64 -11.05 27.60
N VAL A 19 -33.37 -12.30 27.21
CA VAL A 19 -32.28 -12.68 26.33
C VAL A 19 -32.86 -13.42 25.15
N TYR A 20 -32.44 -12.99 23.94
CA TYR A 20 -32.72 -13.68 22.71
C TYR A 20 -31.40 -14.31 22.23
N GLN A 21 -31.40 -15.64 22.12
CA GLN A 21 -30.20 -16.39 21.70
C GLN A 21 -30.44 -17.07 20.36
N ILE A 22 -29.51 -16.87 19.43
CA ILE A 22 -29.48 -17.53 18.14
C ILE A 22 -28.23 -18.38 17.99
N THR A 23 -28.31 -19.41 17.15
CA THR A 23 -27.17 -20.18 16.66
C THR A 23 -26.94 -19.82 15.22
N TYR A 24 -25.73 -19.32 14.88
CA TYR A 24 -25.44 -18.83 13.53
C TYR A 24 -24.23 -19.51 12.86
N GLY A 25 -23.76 -20.61 13.41
CA GLY A 25 -22.67 -21.39 12.84
C GLY A 25 -22.19 -22.49 13.79
N ARG A 26 -21.10 -23.12 13.41
CA ARG A 26 -20.39 -24.10 14.24
C ARG A 26 -18.92 -23.73 14.35
N LYS A 27 -18.34 -23.97 15.52
CA LYS A 27 -16.90 -23.84 15.76
C LYS A 27 -16.14 -25.02 15.13
N ALA A 28 -14.82 -24.92 15.08
CA ALA A 28 -13.95 -25.98 14.57
C ALA A 28 -14.10 -27.31 15.33
N ASP A 29 -14.49 -27.26 16.61
CA ASP A 29 -14.79 -28.42 17.45
C ASP A 29 -16.20 -29.01 17.25
N GLY A 30 -16.98 -28.47 16.26
CA GLY A 30 -18.35 -28.90 15.98
C GLY A 30 -19.41 -28.32 16.90
N SER A 31 -19.06 -27.59 17.95
CA SER A 31 -20.00 -26.96 18.88
C SER A 31 -20.71 -25.76 18.22
N PRO A 32 -22.00 -25.48 18.58
CA PRO A 32 -22.75 -24.39 17.95
C PRO A 32 -22.19 -23.04 18.39
N TYR A 33 -22.00 -22.15 17.40
CA TYR A 33 -21.68 -20.75 17.69
C TYR A 33 -22.96 -20.00 18.04
N ARG A 34 -23.06 -19.48 19.28
CA ARG A 34 -24.27 -18.82 19.77
C ARG A 34 -24.02 -17.34 20.03
N LYS A 35 -24.95 -16.50 19.58
CA LYS A 35 -25.00 -15.07 19.88
C LYS A 35 -26.20 -14.75 20.71
N SER A 36 -26.05 -13.96 21.74
CA SER A 36 -27.13 -13.57 22.65
C SER A 36 -27.34 -12.07 22.64
N PHE A 37 -28.59 -11.64 22.61
CA PHE A 37 -29.01 -10.24 22.63
C PHE A 37 -29.87 -10.00 23.86
N LYS A 38 -29.37 -9.18 24.79
CA LYS A 38 -30.04 -8.88 26.06
C LYS A 38 -30.81 -7.57 25.96
N GLY A 39 -32.00 -7.49 26.54
CA GLY A 39 -32.84 -6.28 26.59
C GLY A 39 -33.88 -6.33 27.69
N ARG A 40 -34.48 -5.17 28.02
CA ARG A 40 -35.58 -5.09 29.00
C ARG A 40 -36.87 -5.71 28.46
N THR A 41 -37.05 -5.74 27.17
CA THR A 41 -38.20 -6.33 26.47
C THR A 41 -37.73 -7.24 25.34
N LYS A 42 -38.60 -8.16 24.90
CA LYS A 42 -38.38 -9.01 23.74
C LYS A 42 -38.14 -8.20 22.45
N THR A 43 -38.81 -7.04 22.32
CA THR A 43 -38.71 -6.12 21.19
C THR A 43 -37.27 -5.57 21.09
N ILE A 44 -36.71 -5.06 22.18
CA ILE A 44 -35.32 -4.56 22.24
C ILE A 44 -34.32 -5.67 21.87
N CYS A 45 -34.54 -6.91 22.27
CA CYS A 45 -33.68 -8.03 21.88
C CYS A 45 -33.72 -8.29 20.36
N LYS A 46 -34.91 -8.18 19.75
CA LYS A 46 -35.07 -8.33 18.28
C LYS A 46 -34.42 -7.18 17.53
N GLU A 47 -34.58 -5.95 18.00
CA GLU A 47 -33.93 -4.76 17.40
C GLU A 47 -32.41 -4.88 17.44
N ARG A 48 -31.84 -5.29 18.55
CA ARG A 48 -30.38 -5.53 18.67
C ARG A 48 -29.89 -6.65 17.77
N ARG A 49 -30.72 -7.69 17.58
CA ARG A 49 -30.42 -8.74 16.59
C ARG A 49 -30.41 -8.17 15.19
N ALA A 50 -31.42 -7.41 14.79
CA ALA A 50 -31.52 -6.81 13.46
C ALA A 50 -30.34 -5.89 13.16
N GLN A 51 -29.96 -5.04 14.12
CA GLN A 51 -28.76 -4.18 13.99
C GLN A 51 -27.48 -5.00 13.81
N TRP A 52 -27.32 -6.08 14.56
CA TRP A 52 -26.16 -6.95 14.42
C TRP A 52 -26.14 -7.69 13.06
N GLU A 53 -27.30 -8.17 12.59
CA GLU A 53 -27.43 -8.82 11.28
C GLU A 53 -27.08 -7.83 10.14
N GLU A 54 -27.53 -6.60 10.24
CA GLU A 54 -27.21 -5.53 9.29
C GLU A 54 -25.70 -5.21 9.30
N GLU A 55 -25.09 -5.11 10.48
CA GLU A 55 -23.65 -4.90 10.62
C GLU A 55 -22.84 -6.07 10.03
N GLN A 56 -23.25 -7.31 10.28
CA GLN A 56 -22.59 -8.49 9.68
C GLN A 56 -22.74 -8.51 8.16
N ALA A 57 -23.90 -8.16 7.63
CA ALA A 57 -24.13 -8.07 6.20
C ALA A 57 -23.24 -6.98 5.56
N ARG A 58 -23.09 -5.83 6.22
CA ARG A 58 -22.21 -4.75 5.76
C ARG A 58 -20.74 -5.20 5.74
N LEU A 59 -20.24 -5.78 6.85
CA LEU A 59 -18.87 -6.27 6.94
C LEU A 59 -18.58 -7.33 5.86
N LYS A 60 -19.51 -8.25 5.64
CA LYS A 60 -19.36 -9.26 4.60
C LYS A 60 -19.33 -8.64 3.19
N ALA A 61 -20.18 -7.66 2.93
CA ALA A 61 -20.18 -6.96 1.65
C ALA A 61 -18.87 -6.17 1.43
N GLU A 62 -18.32 -5.56 2.47
CA GLU A 62 -17.02 -4.89 2.43
C GLU A 62 -15.87 -5.87 2.14
N GLU A 63 -15.86 -7.05 2.81
CA GLU A 63 -14.87 -8.11 2.55
C GLU A 63 -14.98 -8.64 1.11
N GLU A 64 -16.19 -8.90 0.62
CA GLU A 64 -16.42 -9.36 -0.76
C GLU A 64 -15.99 -8.30 -1.79
N ALA A 65 -16.25 -7.01 -1.53
CA ALA A 65 -15.82 -5.91 -2.39
C ALA A 65 -14.29 -5.79 -2.42
N GLN A 66 -13.62 -5.89 -1.27
CA GLN A 66 -12.15 -5.87 -1.20
C GLN A 66 -11.51 -7.08 -1.90
N ALA A 67 -12.11 -8.27 -1.75
CA ALA A 67 -11.65 -9.47 -2.45
C ALA A 67 -11.82 -9.34 -3.97
N ALA A 68 -12.93 -8.78 -4.44
CA ALA A 68 -13.17 -8.54 -5.87
C ALA A 68 -12.21 -7.50 -6.44
N GLU A 69 -11.91 -6.43 -5.71
CA GLU A 69 -10.95 -5.41 -6.12
C GLU A 69 -9.53 -5.98 -6.20
N SER A 70 -9.10 -6.76 -5.19
CA SER A 70 -7.79 -7.40 -5.20
C SER A 70 -7.63 -8.39 -6.37
N ALA A 71 -8.66 -9.19 -6.67
CA ALA A 71 -8.66 -10.11 -7.81
C ALA A 71 -8.56 -9.35 -9.14
N ARG A 72 -9.28 -8.23 -9.28
CA ARG A 72 -9.19 -7.36 -10.47
C ARG A 72 -7.80 -6.77 -10.66
N LEU A 73 -7.17 -6.30 -9.57
CA LEU A 73 -5.81 -5.77 -9.61
C LEU A 73 -4.78 -6.85 -9.99
N GLU A 74 -4.95 -8.08 -9.49
CA GLU A 74 -4.09 -9.20 -9.89
C GLU A 74 -4.24 -9.58 -11.36
N GLU A 75 -5.47 -9.57 -11.89
CA GLU A 75 -5.72 -9.80 -13.31
C GLU A 75 -5.04 -8.73 -14.19
N LEU A 76 -5.14 -7.46 -13.79
CA LEU A 76 -4.47 -6.35 -14.48
C LEU A 76 -2.94 -6.49 -14.43
N ARG A 77 -2.37 -6.85 -13.28
CA ARG A 77 -0.92 -7.12 -13.14
C ARG A 77 -0.45 -8.26 -14.06
N ALA A 78 -1.25 -9.32 -14.14
CA ALA A 78 -0.95 -10.43 -15.04
C ALA A 78 -0.97 -10.03 -16.52
N LYS A 79 -1.85 -9.12 -16.91
CA LYS A 79 -1.94 -8.60 -18.29
C LYS A 79 -0.81 -7.62 -18.61
N LEU A 80 -0.42 -6.77 -17.67
CA LEU A 80 0.64 -5.75 -17.85
C LEU A 80 2.05 -6.33 -17.72
N GLY A 81 2.22 -7.45 -17.04
CA GLY A 81 3.53 -8.04 -16.75
C GLY A 81 4.36 -7.29 -15.67
N HIS A 82 3.79 -6.24 -15.07
CA HIS A 82 4.39 -5.47 -13.97
C HIS A 82 3.29 -4.92 -13.04
N PRO A 83 3.60 -4.55 -11.78
CA PRO A 83 2.64 -3.92 -10.87
C PRO A 83 2.16 -2.55 -11.37
N ILE A 84 0.87 -2.28 -11.27
CA ILE A 84 0.28 -0.98 -11.66
C ILE A 84 0.92 0.17 -10.87
N GLU A 85 1.24 -0.06 -9.61
CA GLU A 85 1.87 0.93 -8.75
C GLU A 85 3.25 1.37 -9.27
N SER A 86 3.87 0.57 -10.15
CA SER A 86 5.18 0.87 -10.76
C SER A 86 5.08 1.71 -12.06
N GLU A 87 3.88 2.02 -12.54
CA GLU A 87 3.65 2.91 -13.69
C GLU A 87 3.88 4.38 -13.36
N ILE A 88 3.99 4.74 -12.09
CA ILE A 88 4.32 6.11 -11.69
C ILE A 88 5.63 6.57 -12.32
N LEU A 89 5.64 7.80 -12.82
CA LEU A 89 6.84 8.39 -13.45
C LEU A 89 7.90 8.70 -12.39
N PHE A 90 9.17 8.58 -12.78
CA PHE A 90 10.29 8.95 -11.92
C PHE A 90 10.21 10.43 -11.51
N SER A 91 9.78 11.31 -12.41
CA SER A 91 9.59 12.74 -12.13
C SER A 91 8.54 13.04 -11.05
N GLU A 92 7.63 12.12 -10.80
CA GLU A 92 6.64 12.26 -9.73
C GLU A 92 7.13 11.59 -8.44
N ALA A 93 7.64 10.37 -8.55
CA ALA A 93 7.99 9.55 -7.39
C ALA A 93 9.24 10.06 -6.65
N PHE A 94 10.28 10.49 -7.39
CA PHE A 94 11.56 10.87 -6.80
C PHE A 94 11.49 12.18 -5.98
N PRO A 95 10.90 13.29 -6.49
CA PRO A 95 10.72 14.50 -5.68
C PRO A 95 9.85 14.27 -4.44
N GLN A 96 8.76 13.52 -4.56
CA GLN A 96 7.91 13.18 -3.39
C GLN A 96 8.70 12.44 -2.31
N TRP A 97 9.56 11.50 -2.71
CA TRP A 97 10.43 10.80 -1.78
C TRP A 97 11.46 11.73 -1.13
N LEU A 98 12.07 12.64 -1.89
CA LEU A 98 12.99 13.64 -1.35
C LEU A 98 12.30 14.50 -0.29
N ASP A 99 11.11 14.99 -0.58
CA ASP A 99 10.36 15.86 0.34
C ASP A 99 9.96 15.10 1.62
N LEU A 100 9.55 13.84 1.51
CA LEU A 100 9.10 13.05 2.66
C LEU A 100 10.25 12.55 3.55
N TYR A 101 11.40 12.19 2.96
CA TYR A 101 12.44 11.45 3.69
C TYR A 101 13.79 12.16 3.78
N LYS A 102 14.02 13.17 2.96
CA LYS A 102 15.31 13.88 2.90
C LYS A 102 15.20 15.39 3.23
N ALA A 103 13.99 15.95 3.27
CA ALA A 103 13.78 17.33 3.67
C ALA A 103 14.14 17.58 5.15
N PRO A 104 14.51 18.82 5.53
CA PRO A 104 14.72 19.16 6.94
C PRO A 104 13.48 18.84 7.80
N PRO A 105 13.64 18.32 9.02
CA PRO A 105 14.90 18.18 9.78
C PRO A 105 15.66 16.88 9.51
N ALA A 106 15.16 15.96 8.65
CA ALA A 106 15.80 14.66 8.38
C ALA A 106 17.21 14.80 7.81
N ARG A 107 17.46 15.83 7.00
CA ARG A 107 18.78 16.23 6.49
C ARG A 107 18.99 17.73 6.64
N LYS A 108 20.27 18.15 6.61
CA LYS A 108 20.62 19.58 6.61
C LYS A 108 20.07 20.26 5.35
N PRO A 109 19.59 21.52 5.43
CA PRO A 109 19.06 22.24 4.26
C PRO A 109 20.01 22.25 3.05
N SER A 110 21.32 22.39 3.27
CA SER A 110 22.32 22.36 2.20
C SER A 110 22.42 20.99 1.51
N THR A 111 22.29 19.89 2.26
CA THR A 111 22.31 18.54 1.70
C THR A 111 21.03 18.28 0.88
N TYR A 112 19.89 18.71 1.39
CA TYR A 112 18.62 18.58 0.66
C TYR A 112 18.64 19.41 -0.63
N ALA A 113 19.13 20.63 -0.61
CA ALA A 113 19.33 21.45 -1.82
C ALA A 113 20.24 20.76 -2.85
N SER A 114 21.34 20.15 -2.40
CA SER A 114 22.24 19.39 -3.27
C SER A 114 21.54 18.16 -3.91
N TYR A 115 20.64 17.49 -3.21
CA TYR A 115 19.84 16.39 -3.78
C TYR A 115 18.85 16.89 -4.83
N LEU A 116 18.19 18.03 -4.59
CA LEU A 116 17.30 18.65 -5.57
C LEU A 116 18.06 19.08 -6.84
N ASP A 117 19.25 19.66 -6.67
CA ASP A 117 20.08 20.05 -7.81
C ASP A 117 20.56 18.80 -8.59
N THR A 118 20.95 17.73 -7.91
CA THR A 118 21.30 16.46 -8.55
C THR A 118 20.13 15.91 -9.37
N TYR A 119 18.91 15.96 -8.83
CA TYR A 119 17.72 15.56 -9.55
C TYR A 119 17.51 16.43 -10.80
N ARG A 120 17.45 17.75 -10.63
CA ARG A 120 17.16 18.69 -11.72
C ARG A 120 18.17 18.64 -12.86
N ILE A 121 19.47 18.57 -12.52
CA ILE A 121 20.55 18.64 -13.51
C ILE A 121 20.81 17.30 -14.18
N HIS A 122 20.60 16.18 -13.47
CA HIS A 122 21.09 14.89 -13.94
C HIS A 122 20.00 13.83 -14.12
N PHE A 123 19.05 13.73 -13.17
CA PHE A 123 18.10 12.63 -13.18
C PHE A 123 16.82 12.95 -13.95
N ALA A 124 16.35 14.20 -13.92
CA ALA A 124 15.13 14.60 -14.59
C ALA A 124 15.21 14.38 -16.10
N GLU A 125 16.35 14.72 -16.72
CA GLU A 125 16.61 14.47 -18.15
C GLU A 125 16.71 12.99 -18.47
N ALA A 126 17.35 12.21 -17.60
CA ALA A 126 17.66 10.81 -17.90
C ALA A 126 16.50 9.86 -17.63
N PHE A 127 15.72 10.11 -16.56
CA PHE A 127 14.72 9.18 -16.04
C PHE A 127 13.34 9.81 -15.90
N GLY A 128 13.20 11.14 -16.00
CA GLY A 128 11.98 11.87 -15.63
C GLY A 128 10.68 11.31 -16.24
N ASP A 129 10.68 11.06 -17.51
CA ASP A 129 9.53 10.56 -18.27
C ASP A 129 9.42 9.03 -18.28
N MET A 130 10.28 8.34 -17.55
CA MET A 130 10.27 6.88 -17.46
C MET A 130 9.42 6.41 -16.30
N PRO A 131 8.47 5.49 -16.50
CA PRO A 131 7.82 4.80 -15.41
C PRO A 131 8.84 3.93 -14.65
N LEU A 132 8.65 3.82 -13.32
CA LEU A 132 9.65 3.18 -12.47
C LEU A 132 9.99 1.74 -12.88
N TYR A 133 9.03 0.97 -13.40
CA TYR A 133 9.26 -0.42 -13.84
C TYR A 133 10.22 -0.54 -15.04
N GLN A 134 10.42 0.53 -15.81
CA GLN A 134 11.34 0.56 -16.93
C GLN A 134 12.77 0.92 -16.53
N ILE A 135 12.97 1.50 -15.34
CA ILE A 135 14.30 1.87 -14.86
C ILE A 135 14.99 0.65 -14.26
N THR A 136 15.48 -0.20 -15.13
CA THR A 136 16.22 -1.42 -14.78
C THR A 136 17.66 -1.12 -14.40
N GLN A 137 18.37 -2.13 -13.87
CA GLN A 137 19.78 -2.03 -13.58
C GLN A 137 20.61 -1.65 -14.81
N ASP A 138 20.28 -2.19 -15.98
CA ASP A 138 20.97 -1.89 -17.24
C ASP A 138 20.79 -0.42 -17.62
N VAL A 139 19.58 0.13 -17.53
CA VAL A 139 19.30 1.54 -17.79
C VAL A 139 20.11 2.46 -16.87
N VAL A 140 20.21 2.11 -15.60
CA VAL A 140 21.02 2.87 -14.63
C VAL A 140 22.51 2.74 -14.94
N GLN A 141 22.99 1.57 -15.35
CA GLN A 141 24.38 1.35 -15.73
C GLN A 141 24.75 2.13 -16.99
N ASP A 142 23.89 2.15 -18.01
CA ASP A 142 24.09 2.93 -19.24
C ASP A 142 24.15 4.43 -18.92
N TYR A 143 23.28 4.92 -18.04
CA TYR A 143 23.32 6.28 -17.54
C TYR A 143 24.70 6.63 -16.93
N TYR A 144 25.27 5.77 -16.07
CA TYR A 144 26.59 6.04 -15.50
C TYR A 144 27.69 6.07 -16.55
N GLN A 145 27.65 5.15 -17.48
CA GLN A 145 28.64 5.13 -18.59
C GLN A 145 28.54 6.39 -19.46
N GLN A 146 27.34 6.82 -19.77
CA GLN A 146 27.13 8.04 -20.55
C GLN A 146 27.62 9.28 -19.77
N LYS A 147 27.27 9.43 -18.49
CA LYS A 147 27.67 10.58 -17.69
C LYS A 147 29.17 10.61 -17.38
N GLN A 148 29.85 9.45 -17.39
CA GLN A 148 31.34 9.41 -17.35
C GLN A 148 31.98 9.99 -18.61
N LYS A 149 31.34 9.83 -19.77
CA LYS A 149 31.89 10.31 -21.05
C LYS A 149 31.52 11.77 -21.34
N THR A 150 30.24 12.13 -21.10
CA THR A 150 29.67 13.38 -21.60
C THR A 150 28.84 14.16 -20.57
N GLY A 151 28.98 13.82 -19.28
CA GLY A 151 28.16 14.45 -18.22
C GLY A 151 28.44 15.94 -18.06
N ALA A 152 27.38 16.75 -17.89
CA ALA A 152 27.51 18.17 -17.58
C ALA A 152 28.22 18.38 -16.25
N ARG A 153 29.31 19.14 -16.24
CA ARG A 153 30.11 19.46 -15.07
C ARG A 153 29.78 20.86 -14.56
N ALA A 154 29.65 21.00 -13.26
CA ALA A 154 29.45 22.31 -12.63
C ALA A 154 30.63 23.29 -12.86
N ASP A 155 31.86 22.74 -13.07
CA ASP A 155 33.07 23.51 -13.32
C ASP A 155 33.26 23.84 -14.82
N GLN A 156 32.31 23.53 -15.69
CA GLN A 156 32.32 23.75 -17.15
C GLN A 156 33.52 23.15 -17.89
N LYS A 157 34.30 22.28 -17.27
CA LYS A 157 35.42 21.59 -17.91
C LYS A 157 34.91 20.53 -18.91
N LYS A 158 35.68 20.31 -19.97
CA LYS A 158 35.41 19.24 -20.92
C LYS A 158 35.60 17.86 -20.27
N GLY A 159 34.75 16.91 -20.64
CA GLY A 159 34.78 15.55 -20.14
C GLY A 159 33.56 15.22 -19.28
N GLY A 160 33.44 13.97 -18.86
CA GLY A 160 32.33 13.49 -18.07
C GLY A 160 32.44 13.80 -16.57
N LEU A 161 31.45 13.35 -15.81
CA LEU A 161 31.41 13.49 -14.37
C LEU A 161 32.55 12.71 -13.69
N SER A 162 33.02 13.23 -12.57
CA SER A 162 34.06 12.53 -11.79
C SER A 162 33.49 11.22 -11.19
N PRO A 163 34.34 10.21 -10.94
CA PRO A 163 33.92 8.98 -10.28
C PRO A 163 33.25 9.24 -8.92
N LYS A 164 33.71 10.24 -8.17
CA LYS A 164 33.12 10.65 -6.90
C LYS A 164 31.69 11.18 -7.09
N THR A 165 31.44 12.00 -8.12
CA THR A 165 30.11 12.53 -8.42
C THR A 165 29.15 11.42 -8.78
N ILE A 166 29.59 10.48 -9.63
CA ILE A 166 28.77 9.31 -10.01
C ILE A 166 28.49 8.42 -8.81
N HIS A 167 29.46 8.21 -7.95
CA HIS A 167 29.24 7.45 -6.72
C HIS A 167 28.17 8.11 -5.81
N ASN A 168 28.22 9.43 -5.67
CA ASN A 168 27.20 10.15 -4.89
C ASN A 168 25.79 10.02 -5.52
N GLN A 169 25.71 10.10 -6.85
CA GLN A 169 24.46 9.87 -7.58
C GLN A 169 23.96 8.42 -7.42
N HIS A 170 24.86 7.45 -7.50
CA HIS A 170 24.54 6.04 -7.25
C HIS A 170 23.96 5.83 -5.85
N MET A 171 24.60 6.39 -4.82
CA MET A 171 24.09 6.26 -3.44
C MET A 171 22.70 6.86 -3.28
N LEU A 172 22.42 7.99 -3.92
CA LEU A 172 21.11 8.64 -3.86
C LEU A 172 20.04 7.84 -4.62
N LEU A 173 20.36 7.31 -5.80
CA LEU A 173 19.46 6.42 -6.56
C LEU A 173 19.22 5.12 -5.81
N LYS A 174 20.25 4.50 -5.23
CA LYS A 174 20.12 3.30 -4.43
C LYS A 174 19.14 3.49 -3.27
N ASP A 175 19.31 4.55 -2.48
CA ASP A 175 18.41 4.91 -1.38
C ASP A 175 16.95 5.05 -1.86
N PHE A 176 16.75 5.71 -3.00
CA PHE A 176 15.44 5.86 -3.59
C PHE A 176 14.85 4.52 -4.04
N PHE A 177 15.61 3.69 -4.77
CA PHE A 177 15.09 2.41 -5.27
C PHE A 177 14.85 1.38 -4.15
N GLU A 178 15.61 1.41 -3.06
CA GLU A 178 15.32 0.60 -1.86
C GLU A 178 13.93 0.95 -1.26
N TYR A 179 13.55 2.22 -1.29
CA TYR A 179 12.21 2.66 -0.93
C TYR A 179 11.19 2.27 -2.00
N ALA A 180 11.49 2.53 -3.28
CA ALA A 180 10.57 2.34 -4.40
C ALA A 180 10.17 0.87 -4.57
N VAL A 181 11.08 -0.08 -4.38
CA VAL A 181 10.80 -1.52 -4.38
C VAL A 181 9.68 -1.87 -3.40
N LYS A 182 9.73 -1.33 -2.19
CA LYS A 182 8.72 -1.59 -1.16
C LYS A 182 7.42 -0.85 -1.43
N LYS A 183 7.50 0.41 -1.83
CA LYS A 183 6.33 1.30 -2.01
C LYS A 183 5.55 0.98 -3.27
N TYR A 184 6.24 0.76 -4.38
CA TYR A 184 5.65 0.59 -5.71
C TYR A 184 5.75 -0.86 -6.22
N LYS A 185 6.12 -1.79 -5.34
CA LYS A 185 6.18 -3.24 -5.62
C LYS A 185 7.04 -3.59 -6.85
N LEU A 186 8.11 -2.83 -7.06
CA LEU A 186 9.06 -3.14 -8.12
C LEU A 186 9.67 -4.53 -7.90
N PRO A 187 10.03 -5.26 -8.99
CA PRO A 187 10.83 -6.48 -8.84
C PRO A 187 12.12 -6.13 -8.10
N GLY A 188 12.48 -6.93 -7.10
CA GLY A 188 13.73 -6.73 -6.36
C GLY A 188 14.94 -6.87 -7.30
N ASN A 189 15.93 -6.02 -7.07
CA ASN A 189 17.25 -6.14 -7.71
C ASN A 189 18.02 -7.35 -7.19
#